data_726c4c0b918859815f0ef77e9d48e2cd
#
_entry.id   726c4c0b918859815f0ef77e9d48e2cd
#
_cell.length_a   1.000
_cell.length_b   1.000
_cell.length_c   1.000
_cell.angle_alpha   90.00
_cell.angle_beta   90.00
_cell.angle_gamma   90.00
#
_symmetry.space_group_name_H-M   'P 1'
#
loop_
_entity.id
_entity.type
_entity.pdbx_description
1 polymer ?
#
loop_
_entity_poly.entity_id
_entity_poly.type
_entity_poly.pdbx_seq_one_letter_code
_entity_poly.pdbx_strand_id
1 'polypeptide(L)'
;MGTSCIGSSEAIMLGTLAMKKRWQKKRKAEGKDWHNPNIVMNSAVQVCWEKAARYFDIEEKYSFCTSDRFVIDPEEAVALVDENTIGICAILGTTYTGEYEDVKKINDLLIKKGLDCPIHVDAASGGFVVPFVNPHLVWDFRLEKVVSINVSGHKYGLVYPGVGWVVWRSPEFLPQELVFNINYLVADQASFTLNFSKGASQIIGQYYQFLRLGKRGYRSIMLNLTRTADYLSAQLRFLGFIILSKGGGFGLPVVAFCLDPDNGQHFDEFAIAHQLRERGWVVPAYTMAPHSEKLKLMRVVVREDFSKSRCDQLVCDIKLALQVLGEMDKNAMESYQEYVQAITRELFHGNVLSLINGHILLIIL
;
A
#
# COMPACT_ATOMS: atom_id res chain seq x y z
N MET A 1 -20.03 -10.52 -2.93
CA MET A 1 -19.42 -11.82 -2.54
C MET A 1 -17.92 -11.65 -2.35
N GLY A 2 -17.23 -12.59 -1.67
CA GLY A 2 -15.79 -12.44 -1.45
C GLY A 2 -15.15 -13.69 -0.89
N THR A 3 -13.84 -13.66 -0.74
CA THR A 3 -13.06 -14.74 -0.14
C THR A 3 -11.87 -14.23 0.64
N SER A 4 -11.39 -15.06 1.57
CA SER A 4 -10.08 -14.88 2.19
C SER A 4 -8.98 -15.36 1.26
N CYS A 5 -7.88 -14.64 1.27
CA CYS A 5 -6.64 -14.90 0.56
C CYS A 5 -5.48 -14.98 1.56
N ILE A 6 -4.31 -15.44 1.13
CA ILE A 6 -3.11 -15.44 2.00
C ILE A 6 -2.51 -14.04 2.21
N GLY A 7 -2.99 -13.04 1.46
CA GLY A 7 -2.59 -11.63 1.56
C GLY A 7 -3.18 -10.81 0.43
N SER A 8 -2.95 -9.49 0.43
CA SER A 8 -3.43 -8.59 -0.62
C SER A 8 -2.85 -8.92 -2.00
N SER A 9 -1.65 -9.47 -2.11
CA SER A 9 -1.10 -9.85 -3.42
C SER A 9 -1.99 -10.87 -4.13
N GLU A 10 -2.45 -11.92 -3.45
CA GLU A 10 -3.41 -12.87 -4.01
C GLU A 10 -4.76 -12.20 -4.29
N ALA A 11 -5.24 -11.38 -3.37
CA ALA A 11 -6.50 -10.66 -3.51
C ALA A 11 -6.52 -9.73 -4.73
N ILE A 12 -5.42 -9.00 -4.98
CA ILE A 12 -5.20 -8.15 -6.16
C ILE A 12 -5.17 -8.99 -7.42
N MET A 13 -4.43 -10.11 -7.44
CA MET A 13 -4.38 -11.01 -8.59
C MET A 13 -5.77 -11.54 -8.95
N LEU A 14 -6.57 -11.94 -7.98
CA LEU A 14 -7.96 -12.40 -8.22
C LEU A 14 -8.85 -11.28 -8.74
N GLY A 15 -8.75 -10.06 -8.18
CA GLY A 15 -9.48 -8.89 -8.66
C GLY A 15 -9.12 -8.53 -10.09
N THR A 16 -7.82 -8.48 -10.40
CA THR A 16 -7.29 -8.19 -11.73
C THR A 16 -7.71 -9.26 -12.75
N LEU A 17 -7.58 -10.54 -12.38
CA LEU A 17 -7.98 -11.65 -13.25
C LEU A 17 -9.49 -11.62 -13.54
N ALA A 18 -10.32 -11.31 -12.54
CA ALA A 18 -11.75 -11.17 -12.75
C ALA A 18 -12.09 -10.03 -13.71
N MET A 19 -11.45 -8.87 -13.58
CA MET A 19 -11.60 -7.74 -14.52
C MET A 19 -11.18 -8.12 -15.94
N LYS A 20 -10.00 -8.76 -16.09
CA LYS A 20 -9.50 -9.23 -17.39
C LYS A 20 -10.49 -10.20 -18.06
N LYS A 21 -10.98 -11.21 -17.34
CA LYS A 21 -11.90 -12.21 -17.87
C LYS A 21 -13.25 -11.61 -18.25
N ARG A 22 -13.77 -10.67 -17.48
CA ARG A 22 -15.00 -9.93 -17.83
C ARG A 22 -14.81 -9.13 -19.13
N TRP A 23 -13.71 -8.37 -19.23
CA TRP A 23 -13.38 -7.61 -20.42
C TRP A 23 -13.24 -8.54 -21.63
N GLN A 24 -12.49 -9.64 -21.51
CA GLN A 24 -12.35 -10.64 -22.59
C GLN A 24 -13.68 -11.22 -23.02
N LYS A 25 -14.56 -11.58 -22.09
CA LYS A 25 -15.89 -12.11 -22.38
C LYS A 25 -16.75 -11.10 -23.17
N LYS A 26 -16.72 -9.83 -22.75
CA LYS A 26 -17.42 -8.74 -23.44
C LYS A 26 -16.89 -8.54 -24.87
N ARG A 27 -15.58 -8.43 -25.05
CA ARG A 27 -14.93 -8.25 -26.36
C ARG A 27 -15.23 -9.40 -27.31
N LYS A 28 -15.15 -10.64 -26.82
CA LYS A 28 -15.52 -11.83 -27.62
C LYS A 28 -16.98 -11.80 -28.09
N ALA A 29 -17.89 -11.43 -27.21
CA ALA A 29 -19.31 -11.32 -27.54
C ALA A 29 -19.59 -10.24 -28.59
N GLU A 30 -18.77 -9.18 -28.62
CA GLU A 30 -18.83 -8.09 -29.60
C GLU A 30 -18.04 -8.39 -30.90
N GLY A 31 -17.37 -9.55 -31.00
CA GLY A 31 -16.51 -9.91 -32.15
C GLY A 31 -15.25 -9.04 -32.27
N LYS A 32 -14.79 -8.44 -31.20
CA LYS A 32 -13.62 -7.55 -31.14
C LYS A 32 -12.38 -8.29 -30.65
N ASP A 33 -11.19 -7.72 -30.93
CA ASP A 33 -9.93 -8.23 -30.34
C ASP A 33 -9.96 -8.22 -28.82
N TRP A 34 -9.47 -9.28 -28.20
CA TRP A 34 -9.47 -9.52 -26.75
C TRP A 34 -8.09 -9.96 -26.22
N HIS A 35 -7.01 -9.74 -26.99
CA HIS A 35 -5.67 -10.23 -26.66
C HIS A 35 -4.79 -9.21 -25.93
N ASN A 36 -5.04 -7.92 -26.12
CA ASN A 36 -4.18 -6.84 -25.64
C ASN A 36 -4.87 -5.99 -24.55
N PRO A 37 -5.15 -6.55 -23.34
CA PRO A 37 -5.74 -5.79 -22.25
C PRO A 37 -4.73 -4.82 -21.62
N ASN A 38 -5.20 -3.68 -21.14
CA ASN A 38 -4.42 -2.77 -20.33
C ASN A 38 -5.13 -2.41 -19.00
N ILE A 39 -4.36 -1.94 -18.03
CA ILE A 39 -4.88 -1.46 -16.74
C ILE A 39 -4.29 -0.08 -16.44
N VAL A 40 -5.11 0.83 -15.93
CA VAL A 40 -4.67 2.17 -15.52
C VAL A 40 -4.41 2.20 -14.02
N MET A 41 -3.25 2.71 -13.61
CA MET A 41 -2.84 2.82 -12.22
C MET A 41 -1.83 3.95 -11.99
N ASN A 42 -1.58 4.29 -10.73
CA ASN A 42 -0.53 5.22 -10.34
C ASN A 42 0.86 4.56 -10.50
N SER A 43 1.88 5.33 -10.85
CA SER A 43 3.28 4.84 -10.84
C SER A 43 3.80 4.49 -9.45
N ALA A 44 3.15 4.95 -8.37
CA ALA A 44 3.45 4.60 -6.99
C ALA A 44 2.65 3.38 -6.47
N VAL A 45 2.20 2.49 -7.36
CA VAL A 45 1.56 1.22 -6.97
C VAL A 45 2.51 0.33 -6.16
N GLN A 46 1.94 -0.55 -5.37
CA GLN A 46 2.70 -1.62 -4.73
C GLN A 46 3.04 -2.68 -5.79
N VAL A 47 4.25 -3.25 -5.72
CA VAL A 47 4.80 -4.20 -6.70
C VAL A 47 3.89 -5.39 -7.04
N CYS A 48 2.91 -5.72 -6.21
CA CYS A 48 1.94 -6.78 -6.51
C CYS A 48 1.05 -6.45 -7.71
N TRP A 49 0.82 -5.17 -8.02
CA TRP A 49 0.09 -4.73 -9.20
C TRP A 49 0.90 -4.94 -10.48
N GLU A 50 2.19 -4.57 -10.46
CA GLU A 50 3.11 -4.86 -11.57
C GLU A 50 3.25 -6.37 -11.78
N LYS A 51 3.35 -7.16 -10.70
CA LYS A 51 3.35 -8.64 -10.81
C LYS A 51 2.06 -9.16 -11.44
N ALA A 52 0.89 -8.67 -11.00
CA ALA A 52 -0.38 -9.09 -11.56
C ALA A 52 -0.48 -8.74 -13.06
N ALA A 53 -0.05 -7.54 -13.45
CA ALA A 53 -0.04 -7.11 -14.84
C ALA A 53 0.87 -8.00 -15.69
N ARG A 54 2.12 -8.21 -15.26
CA ARG A 54 3.09 -9.04 -16.00
C ARG A 54 2.72 -10.52 -16.03
N TYR A 55 2.22 -11.09 -14.92
CA TYR A 55 1.84 -12.52 -14.87
C TYR A 55 0.59 -12.83 -15.70
N PHE A 56 -0.24 -11.84 -15.91
CA PHE A 56 -1.47 -12.00 -16.69
C PHE A 56 -1.42 -11.34 -18.07
N ASP A 57 -0.25 -10.94 -18.57
CA ASP A 57 -0.07 -10.29 -19.87
C ASP A 57 -1.04 -9.10 -20.04
N ILE A 58 -0.96 -8.14 -19.14
CA ILE A 58 -1.73 -6.90 -19.11
C ILE A 58 -0.76 -5.73 -19.25
N GLU A 59 -0.99 -4.85 -20.22
CA GLU A 59 -0.22 -3.62 -20.39
C GLU A 59 -0.49 -2.66 -19.22
N GLU A 60 0.58 -2.10 -18.66
CA GLU A 60 0.54 -1.14 -17.56
C GLU A 60 0.44 0.29 -18.13
N LYS A 61 -0.62 1.03 -17.80
CA LYS A 61 -0.76 2.46 -18.11
C LYS A 61 -0.69 3.28 -16.84
N TYR A 62 0.29 4.18 -16.78
CA TYR A 62 0.58 4.93 -15.56
C TYR A 62 0.16 6.38 -15.63
N SER A 63 -0.57 6.84 -14.60
CA SER A 63 -0.54 8.23 -14.17
C SER A 63 0.68 8.41 -13.28
N PHE A 64 1.66 9.16 -13.77
CA PHE A 64 2.93 9.31 -13.08
C PHE A 64 2.86 10.29 -11.91
N CYS A 65 3.65 9.99 -10.86
CA CYS A 65 3.89 10.95 -9.80
C CYS A 65 4.62 12.19 -10.33
N THR A 66 4.39 13.32 -9.68
CA THR A 66 5.13 14.58 -9.92
C THR A 66 5.92 14.97 -8.67
N SER A 67 6.62 16.07 -8.71
CA SER A 67 7.38 16.60 -7.55
C SER A 67 6.49 16.96 -6.36
N ASP A 68 5.20 17.20 -6.58
CA ASP A 68 4.22 17.69 -5.61
C ASP A 68 2.95 16.83 -5.50
N ARG A 69 2.79 15.79 -6.34
CA ARG A 69 1.65 14.88 -6.34
C ARG A 69 2.11 13.43 -6.38
N PHE A 70 1.76 12.66 -5.35
CA PHE A 70 2.18 11.26 -5.15
C PHE A 70 1.03 10.25 -5.24
N VAL A 71 -0.14 10.73 -5.67
CA VAL A 71 -1.36 9.95 -5.90
C VAL A 71 -1.77 10.04 -7.36
N ILE A 72 -2.63 9.14 -7.81
CA ILE A 72 -3.17 9.15 -9.18
C ILE A 72 -3.85 10.48 -9.46
N ASP A 73 -3.62 11.04 -10.65
CA ASP A 73 -4.43 12.16 -11.13
C ASP A 73 -5.72 11.61 -11.75
N PRO A 74 -6.90 11.96 -11.21
CA PRO A 74 -8.17 11.44 -11.71
C PRO A 74 -8.47 11.78 -13.17
N GLU A 75 -8.11 12.98 -13.64
CA GLU A 75 -8.31 13.43 -15.01
C GLU A 75 -7.39 12.67 -15.96
N GLU A 76 -6.12 12.55 -15.62
CA GLU A 76 -5.12 11.81 -16.38
C GLU A 76 -5.49 10.32 -16.43
N ALA A 77 -5.84 9.71 -15.31
CA ALA A 77 -6.24 8.31 -15.25
C ALA A 77 -7.43 8.00 -16.17
N VAL A 78 -8.45 8.86 -16.17
CA VAL A 78 -9.62 8.69 -17.02
C VAL A 78 -9.32 9.01 -18.50
N ALA A 79 -8.33 9.85 -18.77
CA ALA A 79 -7.86 10.10 -20.15
C ALA A 79 -7.07 8.92 -20.75
N LEU A 80 -6.40 8.11 -19.91
CA LEU A 80 -5.67 6.91 -20.33
C LEU A 80 -6.59 5.72 -20.65
N VAL A 81 -7.89 5.79 -20.25
CA VAL A 81 -8.86 4.71 -20.52
C VAL A 81 -9.18 4.62 -22.00
N ASP A 82 -9.05 3.44 -22.54
CA ASP A 82 -9.43 3.08 -23.90
C ASP A 82 -10.27 1.79 -23.95
N GLU A 83 -10.54 1.29 -25.13
CA GLU A 83 -11.33 0.07 -25.36
C GLU A 83 -10.66 -1.22 -24.86
N ASN A 84 -9.36 -1.19 -24.61
CA ASN A 84 -8.57 -2.31 -24.09
C ASN A 84 -8.42 -2.25 -22.57
N THR A 85 -8.90 -1.19 -21.93
CA THR A 85 -8.77 -1.00 -20.48
C THR A 85 -9.71 -1.94 -19.74
N ILE A 86 -9.14 -2.84 -18.92
CA ILE A 86 -9.91 -3.76 -18.07
C ILE A 86 -10.42 -3.10 -16.80
N GLY A 87 -9.81 -1.99 -16.36
CA GLY A 87 -10.19 -1.24 -15.17
C GLY A 87 -9.14 -0.25 -14.74
N ILE A 88 -9.49 0.55 -13.74
CA ILE A 88 -8.58 1.45 -13.01
C ILE A 88 -8.32 0.88 -11.63
N CYS A 89 -7.05 0.82 -11.21
CA CYS A 89 -6.66 0.60 -9.83
C CYS A 89 -6.62 1.94 -9.09
N ALA A 90 -7.39 2.06 -8.03
CA ALA A 90 -7.34 3.21 -7.13
C ALA A 90 -6.92 2.77 -5.72
N ILE A 91 -5.96 3.47 -5.11
CA ILE A 91 -5.32 3.04 -3.85
C ILE A 91 -5.87 3.84 -2.68
N LEU A 92 -6.44 3.15 -1.70
CA LEU A 92 -6.86 3.77 -0.44
C LEU A 92 -5.73 3.68 0.59
N GLY A 93 -4.73 4.55 0.41
CA GLY A 93 -3.54 4.60 1.24
C GLY A 93 -2.30 4.04 0.56
N THR A 94 -1.60 4.90 -0.19
CA THR A 94 -0.39 4.55 -0.92
C THR A 94 0.72 4.06 0.00
N THR A 95 1.56 3.17 -0.50
CA THR A 95 2.71 2.64 0.25
C THR A 95 3.74 3.73 0.55
N TYR A 96 3.89 4.71 -0.34
CA TYR A 96 4.92 5.74 -0.24
C TYR A 96 4.60 6.82 0.79
N THR A 97 3.41 7.42 0.69
CA THR A 97 3.03 8.59 1.51
C THR A 97 1.82 8.35 2.40
N GLY A 98 1.12 7.24 2.23
CA GLY A 98 -0.10 6.92 2.98
C GLY A 98 -1.34 7.70 2.51
N GLU A 99 -1.25 8.49 1.45
CA GLU A 99 -2.36 9.30 0.95
C GLU A 99 -3.47 8.44 0.33
N TYR A 100 -4.71 8.91 0.39
CA TYR A 100 -5.85 8.30 -0.28
C TYR A 100 -6.02 8.90 -1.67
N GLU A 101 -6.15 8.04 -2.68
CA GLU A 101 -6.53 8.45 -4.03
C GLU A 101 -8.02 8.79 -4.09
N ASP A 102 -8.38 9.78 -4.91
CA ASP A 102 -9.76 10.26 -5.01
C ASP A 102 -10.62 9.34 -5.89
N VAL A 103 -11.00 8.20 -5.30
CA VAL A 103 -11.84 7.18 -5.94
C VAL A 103 -13.17 7.77 -6.44
N LYS A 104 -13.74 8.71 -5.65
CA LYS A 104 -15.00 9.36 -5.99
C LYS A 104 -14.86 10.18 -7.25
N LYS A 105 -13.82 10.98 -7.37
CA LYS A 105 -13.58 11.83 -8.54
C LYS A 105 -13.35 10.99 -9.80
N ILE A 106 -12.58 9.88 -9.69
CA ILE A 106 -12.39 8.93 -10.80
C ILE A 106 -13.76 8.38 -11.24
N ASN A 107 -14.57 7.88 -10.28
CA ASN A 107 -15.92 7.37 -10.56
C ASN A 107 -16.79 8.40 -11.29
N ASP A 108 -16.85 9.62 -10.79
CA ASP A 108 -17.70 10.68 -11.33
C ASP A 108 -17.26 11.09 -12.74
N LEU A 109 -15.96 11.13 -13.00
CA LEU A 109 -15.39 11.39 -14.34
C LEU A 109 -15.71 10.28 -15.35
N LEU A 110 -15.60 9.00 -14.93
CA LEU A 110 -15.98 7.86 -15.77
C LEU A 110 -17.47 7.92 -16.15
N ILE A 111 -18.34 8.21 -15.20
CA ILE A 111 -19.80 8.38 -15.44
C ILE A 111 -20.04 9.55 -16.38
N LYS A 112 -19.44 10.71 -16.12
CA LYS A 112 -19.59 11.92 -16.93
C LYS A 112 -19.17 11.71 -18.39
N LYS A 113 -18.13 10.91 -18.63
CA LYS A 113 -17.64 10.57 -19.98
C LYS A 113 -18.35 9.35 -20.60
N GLY A 114 -19.29 8.70 -19.90
CA GLY A 114 -19.99 7.51 -20.37
C GLY A 114 -19.09 6.30 -20.58
N LEU A 115 -17.96 6.20 -19.84
CA LEU A 115 -17.00 5.11 -19.96
C LEU A 115 -17.43 3.91 -19.12
N ASP A 116 -17.47 2.74 -19.77
CA ASP A 116 -17.71 1.45 -19.10
C ASP A 116 -16.38 0.84 -18.61
N CYS A 117 -15.74 1.54 -17.70
CA CYS A 117 -14.48 1.12 -17.08
C CYS A 117 -14.72 0.90 -15.57
N PRO A 118 -14.48 -0.33 -15.06
CA PRO A 118 -14.62 -0.60 -13.63
C PRO A 118 -13.44 -0.04 -12.81
N ILE A 119 -13.68 0.17 -11.52
CA ILE A 119 -12.65 0.52 -10.55
C ILE A 119 -12.45 -0.65 -9.60
N HIS A 120 -11.21 -1.07 -9.41
CA HIS A 120 -10.78 -1.88 -8.28
C HIS A 120 -10.15 -0.97 -7.23
N VAL A 121 -10.58 -1.06 -5.98
CA VAL A 121 -9.97 -0.28 -4.90
C VAL A 121 -9.00 -1.15 -4.12
N ASP A 122 -7.73 -0.81 -4.20
CA ASP A 122 -6.72 -1.37 -3.32
C ASP A 122 -6.78 -0.69 -1.96
N ALA A 123 -7.57 -1.27 -1.08
CA ALA A 123 -7.75 -0.84 0.29
C ALA A 123 -6.91 -1.68 1.27
N ALA A 124 -5.77 -2.24 0.81
CA ALA A 124 -4.93 -3.13 1.62
C ALA A 124 -4.64 -2.57 3.01
N SER A 125 -4.38 -1.27 3.10
CA SER A 125 -4.17 -0.57 4.37
C SER A 125 -5.41 0.22 4.81
N GLY A 126 -5.97 1.03 3.91
CA GLY A 126 -7.05 1.97 4.23
C GLY A 126 -8.39 1.32 4.59
N GLY A 127 -8.62 0.09 4.14
CA GLY A 127 -9.89 -0.62 4.40
C GLY A 127 -10.20 -0.86 5.88
N PHE A 128 -9.19 -0.93 6.74
CA PHE A 128 -9.35 -1.00 8.19
C PHE A 128 -9.09 0.34 8.92
N VAL A 129 -8.80 1.42 8.19
CA VAL A 129 -8.57 2.74 8.78
C VAL A 129 -9.74 3.68 8.47
N VAL A 130 -10.03 3.90 7.20
CA VAL A 130 -10.99 4.90 6.72
C VAL A 130 -12.40 4.73 7.34
N PRO A 131 -12.98 3.51 7.43
CA PRO A 131 -14.32 3.34 7.99
C PRO A 131 -14.46 3.80 9.45
N PHE A 132 -13.35 3.91 10.17
CA PHE A 132 -13.32 4.27 11.58
C PHE A 132 -12.88 5.71 11.83
N VAL A 133 -11.98 6.23 11.01
CA VAL A 133 -11.39 7.57 11.17
C VAL A 133 -12.13 8.61 10.35
N ASN A 134 -12.45 8.29 9.10
CA ASN A 134 -13.17 9.19 8.18
C ASN A 134 -14.33 8.46 7.48
N PRO A 135 -15.41 8.09 8.20
CA PRO A 135 -16.50 7.27 7.66
C PRO A 135 -17.32 7.98 6.56
N HIS A 136 -17.17 9.29 6.43
CA HIS A 136 -17.87 10.09 5.41
C HIS A 136 -17.15 10.08 4.06
N LEU A 137 -15.89 9.68 4.02
CA LEU A 137 -15.16 9.51 2.75
C LEU A 137 -15.83 8.40 1.92
N VAL A 138 -16.19 8.73 0.68
CA VAL A 138 -16.84 7.79 -0.23
C VAL A 138 -15.81 7.20 -1.18
N TRP A 139 -15.51 5.94 -1.01
CA TRP A 139 -14.47 5.24 -1.78
C TRP A 139 -14.86 3.79 -2.14
N ASP A 140 -15.93 3.29 -1.56
CA ASP A 140 -16.34 1.89 -1.58
C ASP A 140 -17.51 1.64 -2.56
N PHE A 141 -18.23 0.54 -2.36
CA PHE A 141 -19.38 0.16 -3.18
C PHE A 141 -20.56 1.15 -3.18
N ARG A 142 -20.47 2.27 -2.45
CA ARG A 142 -21.39 3.42 -2.63
C ARG A 142 -21.19 4.08 -4.00
N LEU A 143 -20.02 3.88 -4.64
CA LEU A 143 -19.70 4.40 -5.97
C LEU A 143 -20.04 3.34 -7.03
N GLU A 144 -20.72 3.75 -8.10
CA GLU A 144 -21.23 2.85 -9.14
C GLU A 144 -20.13 2.03 -9.82
N LYS A 145 -19.02 2.66 -10.17
CA LYS A 145 -17.92 2.03 -10.92
C LYS A 145 -16.99 1.16 -10.06
N VAL A 146 -17.07 1.23 -8.73
CA VAL A 146 -16.30 0.35 -7.85
C VAL A 146 -16.91 -1.04 -7.86
N VAL A 147 -16.20 -2.01 -8.43
CA VAL A 147 -16.69 -3.39 -8.62
C VAL A 147 -16.02 -4.40 -7.71
N SER A 148 -14.80 -4.10 -7.24
CA SER A 148 -14.06 -4.98 -6.34
C SER A 148 -13.14 -4.20 -5.42
N ILE A 149 -12.85 -4.77 -4.25
CA ILE A 149 -12.02 -4.18 -3.20
C ILE A 149 -11.15 -5.29 -2.61
N ASN A 150 -9.86 -5.01 -2.40
CA ASN A 150 -9.02 -5.87 -1.55
C ASN A 150 -8.66 -5.17 -0.23
N VAL A 151 -8.47 -5.97 0.82
CA VAL A 151 -8.06 -5.50 2.15
C VAL A 151 -7.07 -6.48 2.77
N SER A 152 -6.01 -6.00 3.44
CA SER A 152 -5.11 -6.85 4.23
C SER A 152 -5.56 -6.94 5.68
N GLY A 153 -5.93 -8.14 6.13
CA GLY A 153 -6.24 -8.39 7.53
C GLY A 153 -5.02 -8.21 8.44
N HIS A 154 -3.85 -8.54 7.94
CA HIS A 154 -2.58 -8.50 8.68
C HIS A 154 -1.91 -7.12 8.76
N LYS A 155 -2.52 -6.08 8.18
CA LYS A 155 -2.08 -4.68 8.37
C LYS A 155 -2.89 -4.08 9.53
N TYR A 156 -3.76 -3.13 9.24
CA TYR A 156 -4.61 -2.51 10.26
C TYR A 156 -5.82 -3.37 10.69
N GLY A 157 -5.97 -4.58 10.13
CA GLY A 157 -6.91 -5.59 10.66
C GLY A 157 -6.45 -6.27 11.95
N LEU A 158 -5.21 -6.01 12.40
CA LEU A 158 -4.65 -6.40 13.70
C LEU A 158 -4.53 -7.91 13.90
N VAL A 159 -4.11 -8.63 12.87
CA VAL A 159 -3.77 -10.06 12.94
C VAL A 159 -2.39 -10.30 12.32
N TYR A 160 -1.81 -11.47 12.57
CA TYR A 160 -0.54 -11.87 11.99
C TYR A 160 -0.63 -12.05 10.47
N PRO A 161 0.50 -11.93 9.72
CA PRO A 161 0.56 -12.18 8.28
C PRO A 161 -0.03 -13.52 7.88
N GLY A 162 -0.68 -13.57 6.71
CA GLY A 162 -1.30 -14.77 6.15
C GLY A 162 -2.80 -14.64 5.90
N VAL A 163 -3.37 -13.43 5.95
CA VAL A 163 -4.75 -13.17 5.55
C VAL A 163 -4.91 -11.86 4.81
N GLY A 164 -5.57 -11.92 3.67
CA GLY A 164 -6.13 -10.82 2.90
C GLY A 164 -7.55 -11.16 2.50
N TRP A 165 -8.27 -10.18 2.01
CA TRP A 165 -9.66 -10.31 1.60
C TRP A 165 -9.84 -9.67 0.23
N VAL A 166 -10.60 -10.32 -0.65
CA VAL A 166 -11.13 -9.71 -1.86
C VAL A 166 -12.64 -9.81 -1.84
N VAL A 167 -13.30 -8.70 -2.16
CA VAL A 167 -14.76 -8.60 -2.17
C VAL A 167 -15.18 -8.01 -3.52
N TRP A 168 -16.14 -8.64 -4.17
CA TRP A 168 -16.81 -8.12 -5.36
C TRP A 168 -18.19 -7.59 -5.00
N ARG A 169 -18.61 -6.55 -5.67
CA ARG A 169 -19.92 -5.90 -5.50
C ARG A 169 -21.05 -6.92 -5.60
N SER A 170 -21.01 -7.77 -6.62
CA SER A 170 -22.02 -8.79 -6.87
C SER A 170 -21.41 -9.98 -7.66
N PRO A 171 -22.10 -11.13 -7.77
CA PRO A 171 -21.58 -12.31 -8.48
C PRO A 171 -21.23 -12.07 -9.96
N GLU A 172 -21.87 -11.13 -10.63
CA GLU A 172 -21.59 -10.78 -12.02
C GLU A 172 -20.17 -10.24 -12.26
N PHE A 173 -19.52 -9.71 -11.19
CA PHE A 173 -18.16 -9.21 -11.26
C PHE A 173 -17.08 -10.28 -11.01
N LEU A 174 -17.50 -11.51 -10.64
CA LEU A 174 -16.64 -12.68 -10.59
C LEU A 174 -17.07 -13.67 -11.67
N PRO A 175 -16.36 -13.74 -12.83
CA PRO A 175 -16.71 -14.68 -13.90
C PRO A 175 -16.79 -16.13 -13.42
N GLN A 176 -17.85 -16.83 -13.82
CA GLN A 176 -18.09 -18.21 -13.40
C GLN A 176 -16.98 -19.17 -13.81
N GLU A 177 -16.25 -18.89 -14.89
CA GLU A 177 -15.09 -19.68 -15.33
C GLU A 177 -13.91 -19.67 -14.33
N LEU A 178 -13.89 -18.73 -13.38
CA LEU A 178 -12.90 -18.65 -12.30
C LEU A 178 -13.35 -19.38 -11.02
N VAL A 179 -14.56 -19.91 -11.02
CA VAL A 179 -15.12 -20.63 -9.86
C VAL A 179 -15.11 -22.13 -10.16
N PHE A 180 -14.31 -22.87 -9.40
CA PHE A 180 -14.15 -24.30 -9.52
C PHE A 180 -15.01 -25.01 -8.47
N ASN A 181 -15.90 -25.88 -8.90
CA ASN A 181 -16.71 -26.69 -7.99
C ASN A 181 -15.97 -27.99 -7.65
N ILE A 182 -15.85 -28.27 -6.37
CA ILE A 182 -15.11 -29.40 -5.82
C ILE A 182 -16.11 -30.26 -5.03
N ASN A 183 -16.22 -31.55 -5.32
CA ASN A 183 -17.18 -32.46 -4.71
C ASN A 183 -16.55 -33.60 -3.92
N TYR A 184 -15.22 -33.76 -3.94
CA TYR A 184 -14.54 -34.86 -3.24
C TYR A 184 -14.21 -34.57 -1.76
N LEU A 185 -14.60 -33.39 -1.24
CA LEU A 185 -14.40 -32.98 0.16
C LEU A 185 -15.67 -33.05 0.99
N VAL A 186 -16.43 -34.15 0.88
CA VAL A 186 -17.65 -34.42 1.67
C VAL A 186 -18.89 -33.60 1.24
N ALA A 187 -18.68 -32.38 0.69
CA ALA A 187 -19.77 -31.52 0.20
C ALA A 187 -19.27 -30.73 -1.03
N ASP A 188 -20.20 -30.28 -1.87
CA ASP A 188 -19.89 -29.38 -2.97
C ASP A 188 -19.35 -28.05 -2.44
N GLN A 189 -18.13 -27.72 -2.82
CA GLN A 189 -17.47 -26.47 -2.43
C GLN A 189 -17.03 -25.69 -3.65
N ALA A 190 -17.32 -24.38 -3.65
CA ALA A 190 -16.81 -23.47 -4.66
C ALA A 190 -15.43 -22.95 -4.22
N SER A 191 -14.41 -23.13 -5.07
CA SER A 191 -13.06 -22.59 -4.89
C SER A 191 -12.74 -21.63 -6.02
N PHE A 192 -12.20 -20.45 -5.69
CA PHE A 192 -11.77 -19.44 -6.65
C PHE A 192 -10.52 -18.68 -6.19
N THR A 193 -9.78 -19.24 -5.25
CA THR A 193 -8.48 -18.71 -4.79
C THR A 193 -7.34 -19.35 -5.58
N LEU A 194 -6.20 -18.64 -5.67
CA LEU A 194 -5.01 -19.18 -6.34
C LEU A 194 -4.44 -20.37 -5.57
N ASN A 195 -4.44 -20.28 -4.25
CA ASN A 195 -3.98 -21.37 -3.39
C ASN A 195 -5.17 -22.23 -2.94
N PHE A 196 -5.06 -23.55 -3.10
CA PHE A 196 -6.09 -24.47 -2.64
C PHE A 196 -6.02 -24.71 -1.13
N SER A 197 -4.88 -25.20 -0.62
CA SER A 197 -4.66 -25.40 0.82
C SER A 197 -4.19 -24.10 1.45
N LYS A 198 -4.94 -23.59 2.42
CA LYS A 198 -4.64 -22.37 3.17
C LYS A 198 -4.77 -22.59 4.66
N GLY A 199 -3.92 -21.91 5.44
CA GLY A 199 -4.07 -21.87 6.90
C GLY A 199 -5.32 -21.10 7.30
N ALA A 200 -6.05 -21.58 8.30
CA ALA A 200 -7.26 -20.94 8.83
C ALA A 200 -6.99 -20.10 10.08
N SER A 201 -5.81 -20.23 10.71
CA SER A 201 -5.50 -19.58 11.99
C SER A 201 -5.67 -18.07 11.96
N GLN A 202 -5.21 -17.40 10.89
CA GLN A 202 -5.33 -15.96 10.73
C GLN A 202 -6.78 -15.52 10.46
N ILE A 203 -7.57 -16.36 9.77
CA ILE A 203 -9.00 -16.11 9.56
C ILE A 203 -9.75 -16.17 10.88
N ILE A 204 -9.46 -17.19 11.70
CA ILE A 204 -10.01 -17.34 13.05
C ILE A 204 -9.55 -16.17 13.93
N GLY A 205 -8.27 -15.78 13.85
CA GLY A 205 -7.73 -14.62 14.53
C GLY A 205 -8.44 -13.33 14.14
N GLN A 206 -8.73 -13.12 12.85
CA GLN A 206 -9.47 -11.95 12.37
C GLN A 206 -10.92 -11.96 12.90
N TYR A 207 -11.57 -13.11 12.90
CA TYR A 207 -12.91 -13.26 13.45
C TYR A 207 -12.92 -12.95 14.97
N TYR A 208 -11.95 -13.48 15.71
CA TYR A 208 -11.77 -13.16 17.12
C TYR A 208 -11.60 -11.65 17.37
N GLN A 209 -10.76 -10.98 16.56
CA GLN A 209 -10.57 -9.53 16.67
C GLN A 209 -11.88 -8.76 16.39
N PHE A 210 -12.69 -9.21 15.43
CA PHE A 210 -13.98 -8.59 15.17
C PHE A 210 -14.94 -8.71 16.36
N LEU A 211 -14.99 -9.89 16.98
CA LEU A 211 -15.84 -10.11 18.15
C LEU A 211 -15.34 -9.35 19.38
N ARG A 212 -14.01 -9.36 19.62
CA ARG A 212 -13.38 -8.74 20.78
C ARG A 212 -13.45 -7.21 20.74
N LEU A 213 -13.08 -6.62 19.62
CA LEU A 213 -12.96 -5.17 19.49
C LEU A 213 -14.26 -4.53 19.01
N GLY A 214 -14.94 -5.18 18.09
CA GLY A 214 -16.09 -4.62 17.40
C GLY A 214 -15.77 -3.28 16.74
N LYS A 215 -16.79 -2.62 16.21
CA LYS A 215 -16.64 -1.29 15.58
C LYS A 215 -16.05 -0.25 16.54
N ARG A 216 -16.40 -0.34 17.81
CA ARG A 216 -15.98 0.62 18.84
C ARG A 216 -14.49 0.50 19.17
N GLY A 217 -14.00 -0.74 19.34
CA GLY A 217 -12.59 -1.00 19.60
C GLY A 217 -11.69 -0.60 18.42
N TYR A 218 -12.06 -1.02 17.19
CA TYR A 218 -11.33 -0.59 16.00
C TYR A 218 -11.28 0.93 15.86
N ARG A 219 -12.41 1.62 16.06
CA ARG A 219 -12.44 3.10 16.03
C ARG A 219 -11.50 3.72 17.04
N SER A 220 -11.51 3.23 18.29
CA SER A 220 -10.64 3.75 19.34
C SER A 220 -9.16 3.59 18.97
N ILE A 221 -8.77 2.41 18.49
CA ILE A 221 -7.40 2.13 18.07
C ILE A 221 -7.02 3.02 16.89
N MET A 222 -7.79 3.04 15.80
CA MET A 222 -7.44 3.78 14.59
C MET A 222 -7.36 5.30 14.83
N LEU A 223 -8.24 5.86 15.65
CA LEU A 223 -8.16 7.27 16.07
C LEU A 223 -6.89 7.55 16.90
N ASN A 224 -6.49 6.62 17.79
CA ASN A 224 -5.26 6.77 18.53
C ASN A 224 -4.02 6.74 17.63
N LEU A 225 -3.97 5.81 16.65
CA LEU A 225 -2.87 5.74 15.67
C LEU A 225 -2.78 7.03 14.87
N THR A 226 -3.90 7.55 14.39
CA THR A 226 -3.96 8.83 13.64
C THR A 226 -3.43 9.98 14.47
N ARG A 227 -3.86 10.11 15.73
CA ARG A 227 -3.38 11.18 16.64
C ARG A 227 -1.87 11.06 16.92
N THR A 228 -1.36 9.83 17.06
CA THR A 228 0.07 9.59 17.25
C THR A 228 0.87 9.96 16.00
N ALA A 229 0.34 9.66 14.80
CA ALA A 229 0.96 10.07 13.54
C ALA A 229 0.95 11.61 13.38
N ASP A 230 -0.16 12.27 13.70
CA ASP A 230 -0.26 13.74 13.68
C ASP A 230 0.74 14.38 14.66
N TYR A 231 0.88 13.81 15.85
CA TYR A 231 1.85 14.25 16.83
C TYR A 231 3.29 14.09 16.31
N LEU A 232 3.65 12.92 15.77
CA LEU A 232 4.97 12.69 15.19
C LEU A 232 5.26 13.68 14.04
N SER A 233 4.28 13.89 13.16
CA SER A 233 4.40 14.85 12.06
C SER A 233 4.70 16.27 12.55
N ALA A 234 4.07 16.70 13.65
CA ALA A 234 4.34 18.00 14.25
C ALA A 234 5.75 18.10 14.84
N GLN A 235 6.23 17.04 15.52
CA GLN A 235 7.59 16.99 16.05
C GLN A 235 8.65 17.01 14.93
N LEU A 236 8.43 16.28 13.84
CA LEU A 236 9.36 16.26 12.72
C LEU A 236 9.43 17.60 11.98
N ARG A 237 8.29 18.30 11.80
CA ARG A 237 8.29 19.68 11.29
C ARG A 237 9.11 20.61 12.17
N PHE A 238 8.99 20.47 13.49
CA PHE A 238 9.78 21.28 14.42
C PHE A 238 11.28 21.01 14.32
N LEU A 239 11.68 19.79 13.89
CA LEU A 239 13.06 19.44 13.60
C LEU A 239 13.53 19.86 12.19
N GLY A 240 12.71 20.53 11.40
CA GLY A 240 13.05 21.04 10.08
C GLY A 240 12.79 20.06 8.92
N PHE A 241 12.01 18.99 9.13
CA PHE A 241 11.62 18.09 8.04
C PHE A 241 10.37 18.58 7.29
N ILE A 242 10.32 18.30 6.00
CA ILE A 242 9.11 18.43 5.18
C ILE A 242 8.27 17.16 5.35
N ILE A 243 7.01 17.31 5.67
CA ILE A 243 6.06 16.18 5.80
C ILE A 243 5.29 16.03 4.50
N LEU A 244 5.40 14.85 3.91
CA LEU A 244 4.79 14.46 2.63
C LEU A 244 3.44 13.76 2.80
N SER A 245 3.18 13.15 3.97
CA SER A 245 1.92 12.46 4.28
C SER A 245 0.82 13.41 4.70
N LYS A 246 -0.44 13.01 4.52
CA LYS A 246 -1.62 13.76 4.98
C LYS A 246 -2.01 13.33 6.40
N GLY A 247 -2.21 14.30 7.29
CA GLY A 247 -2.69 14.10 8.66
C GLY A 247 -4.19 14.21 8.81
N GLY A 248 -4.67 14.19 10.07
CA GLY A 248 -6.07 14.43 10.41
C GLY A 248 -7.07 13.37 9.91
N GLY A 249 -6.59 12.18 9.55
CA GLY A 249 -7.44 11.12 8.99
C GLY A 249 -7.71 11.23 7.48
N PHE A 250 -7.02 12.14 6.79
CA PHE A 250 -7.05 12.25 5.32
C PHE A 250 -5.96 11.41 4.64
N GLY A 251 -5.24 10.61 5.42
CA GLY A 251 -4.28 9.60 5.01
C GLY A 251 -4.21 8.49 6.06
N LEU A 252 -3.41 7.46 5.78
CA LEU A 252 -3.08 6.41 6.74
C LEU A 252 -2.35 7.00 7.97
N PRO A 253 -2.33 6.33 9.12
CA PRO A 253 -1.46 6.67 10.24
C PRO A 253 0.00 6.33 9.89
N VAL A 254 0.53 7.02 8.89
CA VAL A 254 1.88 6.92 8.33
C VAL A 254 2.44 8.32 8.24
N VAL A 255 3.69 8.50 8.66
CA VAL A 255 4.40 9.77 8.53
C VAL A 255 5.53 9.56 7.52
N ALA A 256 5.34 10.07 6.31
CA ALA A 256 6.35 10.17 5.27
C ALA A 256 6.95 11.57 5.30
N PHE A 257 8.27 11.68 5.31
CA PHE A 257 8.98 12.93 5.48
C PHE A 257 10.35 12.91 4.80
N CYS A 258 10.86 14.07 4.47
CA CYS A 258 12.17 14.25 3.88
C CYS A 258 12.91 15.44 4.51
N LEU A 259 14.21 15.52 4.28
CA LEU A 259 14.98 16.70 4.60
C LEU A 259 14.50 17.88 3.75
N ASP A 260 14.58 19.08 4.32
CA ASP A 260 14.34 20.30 3.56
C ASP A 260 15.64 20.63 2.77
N PRO A 261 15.59 20.63 1.43
CA PRO A 261 16.77 20.89 0.61
C PRO A 261 17.37 22.29 0.83
N ASP A 262 16.56 23.24 1.29
CA ASP A 262 16.97 24.60 1.56
C ASP A 262 17.82 24.74 2.84
N ASN A 263 17.79 23.74 3.72
CA ASN A 263 18.58 23.72 4.96
C ASN A 263 20.06 23.41 4.74
N GLY A 264 20.48 23.03 3.53
CA GLY A 264 21.89 22.88 3.14
C GLY A 264 22.65 21.76 3.87
N GLN A 265 21.96 20.70 4.33
CA GLN A 265 22.62 19.55 4.95
C GLN A 265 23.53 18.84 3.95
N HIS A 266 24.67 18.35 4.46
CA HIS A 266 25.65 17.58 3.66
C HIS A 266 25.45 16.06 3.79
N PHE A 267 24.35 15.63 4.39
CA PHE A 267 23.92 14.23 4.56
C PHE A 267 22.48 14.05 4.02
N ASP A 268 22.07 12.81 3.81
CA ASP A 268 20.77 12.46 3.27
C ASP A 268 19.93 11.57 4.22
N GLU A 269 18.74 11.23 3.81
CA GLU A 269 17.80 10.39 4.55
C GLU A 269 18.34 8.98 4.83
N PHE A 270 19.20 8.45 3.95
CA PHE A 270 19.83 7.14 4.15
C PHE A 270 20.82 7.16 5.31
N ALA A 271 21.59 8.24 5.45
CA ALA A 271 22.50 8.45 6.57
C ALA A 271 21.74 8.51 7.91
N ILE A 272 20.60 9.23 7.95
CA ILE A 272 19.74 9.30 9.12
C ILE A 272 19.17 7.91 9.46
N ALA A 273 18.67 7.19 8.46
CA ALA A 273 18.12 5.84 8.64
C ALA A 273 19.16 4.88 9.24
N HIS A 274 20.42 4.98 8.79
CA HIS A 274 21.52 4.18 9.32
C HIS A 274 21.81 4.53 10.79
N GLN A 275 21.93 5.83 11.14
CA GLN A 275 22.13 6.28 12.52
C GLN A 275 20.98 5.81 13.45
N LEU A 276 19.76 5.81 12.97
CA LEU A 276 18.61 5.29 13.72
C LEU A 276 18.70 3.78 13.93
N ARG A 277 19.23 3.04 12.94
CA ARG A 277 19.40 1.59 13.04
C ARG A 277 20.39 1.18 14.12
N GLU A 278 21.46 1.95 14.32
CA GLU A 278 22.42 1.75 15.41
C GLU A 278 21.76 1.89 16.79
N ARG A 279 20.64 2.63 16.88
CA ARG A 279 19.82 2.82 18.09
C ARG A 279 18.64 1.84 18.19
N GLY A 280 18.57 0.85 17.29
CA GLY A 280 17.52 -0.18 17.28
C GLY A 280 16.23 0.22 16.56
N TRP A 281 16.21 1.36 15.84
CA TRP A 281 15.07 1.76 15.04
C TRP A 281 15.22 1.28 13.59
N VAL A 282 14.13 0.76 13.01
CA VAL A 282 14.04 0.46 11.59
C VAL A 282 13.09 1.47 10.96
N VAL A 283 13.67 2.61 10.52
CA VAL A 283 12.96 3.66 9.78
C VAL A 283 13.52 3.65 8.36
N PRO A 284 12.79 3.08 7.38
CA PRO A 284 13.31 2.96 6.03
C PRO A 284 13.45 4.33 5.36
N ALA A 285 14.60 4.54 4.70
CA ALA A 285 14.80 5.57 3.69
C ALA A 285 14.71 4.94 2.30
N TYR A 286 14.08 5.62 1.36
CA TYR A 286 13.89 5.16 -0.02
C TYR A 286 13.71 6.33 -0.98
N THR A 287 13.76 6.06 -2.28
CA THR A 287 13.44 7.05 -3.32
C THR A 287 11.98 6.94 -3.71
N MET A 288 11.41 8.03 -4.18
CA MET A 288 10.05 8.06 -4.69
C MET A 288 9.88 7.21 -5.96
N ALA A 289 8.64 6.99 -6.38
CA ALA A 289 8.23 6.23 -7.56
C ALA A 289 8.80 6.80 -8.87
N PRO A 290 8.75 6.03 -9.99
CA PRO A 290 9.20 6.49 -11.30
C PRO A 290 8.73 7.90 -11.66
N HIS A 291 9.61 8.67 -12.27
CA HIS A 291 9.52 10.10 -12.59
C HIS A 291 9.68 11.06 -11.41
N SER A 292 9.84 10.54 -10.19
CA SER A 292 10.08 11.33 -8.97
C SER A 292 11.23 10.76 -8.12
N GLU A 293 12.11 9.92 -8.69
CA GLU A 293 13.15 9.15 -7.98
C GLU A 293 14.22 10.03 -7.32
N LYS A 294 14.29 11.30 -7.70
CA LYS A 294 15.21 12.27 -7.07
C LYS A 294 14.80 12.59 -5.64
N LEU A 295 13.52 12.47 -5.31
CA LEU A 295 13.01 12.69 -3.97
C LEU A 295 13.35 11.48 -3.10
N LYS A 296 14.22 11.68 -2.13
CA LYS A 296 14.50 10.74 -1.05
C LYS A 296 13.55 11.02 0.10
N LEU A 297 13.07 10.00 0.77
CA LEU A 297 12.18 10.17 1.91
C LEU A 297 12.33 9.03 2.90
N MET A 298 11.86 9.28 4.11
CA MET A 298 11.76 8.30 5.19
C MET A 298 10.28 8.09 5.54
N ARG A 299 9.97 6.94 6.14
CA ARG A 299 8.60 6.62 6.53
C ARG A 299 8.54 5.93 7.89
N VAL A 300 7.65 6.42 8.74
CA VAL A 300 7.24 5.76 9.99
C VAL A 300 5.80 5.29 9.85
N VAL A 301 5.58 3.98 9.95
CA VAL A 301 4.23 3.39 10.02
C VAL A 301 3.83 3.31 11.49
N VAL A 302 2.79 4.04 11.87
CA VAL A 302 2.28 4.03 13.24
C VAL A 302 1.35 2.84 13.42
N ARG A 303 1.78 1.90 14.26
CA ARG A 303 1.05 0.68 14.60
C ARG A 303 0.54 0.73 16.05
N GLU A 304 -0.26 -0.27 16.42
CA GLU A 304 -0.89 -0.36 17.74
C GLU A 304 0.10 -0.47 18.90
N ASP A 305 1.32 -0.94 18.64
CA ASP A 305 2.42 -1.03 19.60
C ASP A 305 3.31 0.23 19.65
N PHE A 306 3.05 1.22 18.78
CA PHE A 306 3.80 2.47 18.74
C PHE A 306 3.13 3.54 19.63
N SER A 307 3.47 3.51 20.93
CA SER A 307 2.93 4.45 21.91
C SER A 307 3.51 5.86 21.76
N LYS A 308 2.85 6.83 22.43
CA LYS A 308 3.38 8.20 22.48
C LYS A 308 4.79 8.25 23.07
N SER A 309 5.08 7.47 24.12
CA SER A 309 6.43 7.42 24.72
C SER A 309 7.48 6.90 23.75
N ARG A 310 7.14 5.89 22.92
CA ARG A 310 8.04 5.41 21.86
C ARG A 310 8.21 6.47 20.77
N CYS A 311 7.16 7.24 20.47
CA CYS A 311 7.25 8.38 19.56
C CYS A 311 8.21 9.44 20.08
N ASP A 312 8.10 9.82 21.36
CA ASP A 312 8.99 10.79 22.00
C ASP A 312 10.45 10.31 21.96
N GLN A 313 10.68 9.01 22.23
CA GLN A 313 12.01 8.42 22.13
C GLN A 313 12.57 8.46 20.69
N LEU A 314 11.75 8.11 19.71
CA LEU A 314 12.17 8.20 18.29
C LEU A 314 12.54 9.63 17.90
N VAL A 315 11.78 10.62 18.33
CA VAL A 315 12.07 12.04 18.08
C VAL A 315 13.39 12.46 18.71
N CYS A 316 13.68 12.01 19.96
CA CYS A 316 14.97 12.24 20.61
C CYS A 316 16.12 11.59 19.82
N ASP A 317 15.94 10.35 19.38
CA ASP A 317 16.98 9.64 18.63
C ASP A 317 17.21 10.23 17.24
N ILE A 318 16.17 10.74 16.57
CA ILE A 318 16.31 11.52 15.31
C ILE A 318 17.12 12.79 15.58
N LYS A 319 16.81 13.53 16.65
CA LYS A 319 17.56 14.74 17.01
C LYS A 319 19.04 14.45 17.24
N LEU A 320 19.35 13.38 17.96
CA LEU A 320 20.74 12.92 18.17
C LEU A 320 21.42 12.52 16.84
N ALA A 321 20.69 11.80 15.96
CA ALA A 321 21.21 11.44 14.65
C ALA A 321 21.56 12.68 13.81
N LEU A 322 20.68 13.68 13.78
CA LEU A 322 20.94 14.95 13.09
C LEU A 322 22.15 15.70 13.66
N GLN A 323 22.33 15.69 14.98
CA GLN A 323 23.49 16.30 15.62
C GLN A 323 24.78 15.58 15.22
N VAL A 324 24.83 14.25 15.35
CA VAL A 324 26.01 13.43 14.99
C VAL A 324 26.42 13.64 13.54
N LEU A 325 25.44 13.59 12.63
CA LEU A 325 25.68 13.78 11.19
C LEU A 325 26.09 15.23 10.87
N GLY A 326 25.55 16.21 11.57
CA GLY A 326 25.89 17.62 11.40
C GLY A 326 27.29 17.99 11.89
N GLU A 327 27.84 17.24 12.87
CA GLU A 327 29.20 17.42 13.41
C GLU A 327 30.29 16.76 12.54
N MET A 328 29.93 15.86 11.61
CA MET A 328 30.87 15.24 10.68
C MET A 328 31.36 16.27 9.64
N ASP A 329 32.64 16.29 9.39
CA ASP A 329 33.18 17.06 8.25
C ASP A 329 32.84 16.38 6.92
N LYS A 330 33.07 17.08 5.81
CA LYS A 330 32.69 16.58 4.48
C LYS A 330 33.36 15.26 4.11
N ASN A 331 34.65 15.09 4.46
CA ASN A 331 35.39 13.86 4.15
C ASN A 331 34.91 12.68 5.00
N ALA A 332 34.66 12.92 6.29
CA ALA A 332 34.06 11.91 7.17
C ALA A 332 32.66 11.49 6.69
N MET A 333 31.87 12.43 6.20
CA MET A 333 30.54 12.14 5.66
C MET A 333 30.61 11.32 4.35
N GLU A 334 31.51 11.65 3.42
CA GLU A 334 31.71 10.87 2.21
C GLU A 334 32.10 9.42 2.54
N SER A 335 33.07 9.22 3.43
CA SER A 335 33.48 7.89 3.90
C SER A 335 32.33 7.14 4.60
N TYR A 336 31.51 7.83 5.39
CA TYR A 336 30.34 7.26 6.06
C TYR A 336 29.26 6.83 5.06
N GLN A 337 28.98 7.64 4.04
CA GLN A 337 28.02 7.30 2.99
C GLN A 337 28.48 6.11 2.14
N GLU A 338 29.76 6.03 1.79
CA GLU A 338 30.34 4.86 1.11
C GLU A 338 30.19 3.59 1.95
N TYR A 339 30.45 3.67 3.25
CA TYR A 339 30.27 2.55 4.18
C TYR A 339 28.81 2.12 4.26
N VAL A 340 27.86 3.05 4.39
CA VAL A 340 26.43 2.76 4.42
C VAL A 340 25.96 2.09 3.13
N GLN A 341 26.44 2.57 1.97
CA GLN A 341 26.13 1.99 0.67
C GLN A 341 26.71 0.57 0.53
N ALA A 342 27.95 0.35 1.00
CA ALA A 342 28.59 -0.96 0.97
C ALA A 342 27.80 -1.98 1.80
N ILE A 343 27.47 -1.65 3.06
CA ILE A 343 26.64 -2.51 3.92
C ILE A 343 25.27 -2.78 3.29
N THR A 344 24.65 -1.77 2.72
CA THR A 344 23.35 -1.93 2.06
C THR A 344 23.46 -2.90 0.88
N ARG A 345 24.51 -2.79 0.06
CA ARG A 345 24.77 -3.72 -1.06
C ARG A 345 25.02 -5.14 -0.55
N GLU A 346 25.83 -5.33 0.48
CA GLU A 346 26.11 -6.66 1.06
C GLU A 346 24.86 -7.31 1.62
N LEU A 347 23.99 -6.57 2.29
CA LEU A 347 22.71 -7.08 2.81
C LEU A 347 21.74 -7.48 1.70
N PHE A 348 21.78 -6.84 0.53
CA PHE A 348 20.91 -7.15 -0.60
C PHE A 348 21.52 -8.12 -1.62
N HIS A 349 22.85 -8.24 -1.70
CA HIS A 349 23.55 -9.10 -2.65
C HIS A 349 24.22 -10.32 -1.99
N GLY A 350 24.47 -10.28 -0.69
CA GLY A 350 24.94 -11.42 0.08
C GLY A 350 23.84 -12.46 0.21
N ASN A 351 24.19 -13.70 -0.16
CA ASN A 351 23.32 -14.86 -0.09
C ASN A 351 22.35 -14.82 1.09
N VAL A 352 21.06 -14.79 0.81
CA VAL A 352 19.94 -14.89 1.78
C VAL A 352 20.07 -16.12 2.71
N LEU A 353 20.95 -17.08 2.39
CA LEU A 353 21.23 -18.29 3.15
C LEU A 353 22.20 -18.14 4.33
N SER A 354 22.94 -17.04 4.45
CA SER A 354 23.89 -16.85 5.57
C SER A 354 23.29 -16.11 6.78
N LEU A 355 22.09 -15.59 6.69
CA LEU A 355 21.40 -14.82 7.74
C LEU A 355 20.40 -15.63 8.57
N ILE A 356 20.38 -16.97 8.45
CA ILE A 356 19.47 -17.83 9.23
C ILE A 356 19.99 -18.12 10.65
N ASN A 357 21.12 -17.61 11.04
CA ASN A 357 21.57 -17.74 12.43
C ASN A 357 21.12 -16.53 13.28
N GLY A 358 19.87 -16.55 13.72
CA GLY A 358 19.48 -15.96 15.00
C GLY A 358 18.60 -14.73 15.02
N HIS A 359 18.22 -14.10 13.90
CA HIS A 359 17.25 -12.98 13.94
C HIS A 359 16.29 -13.05 12.77
N ILE A 360 15.05 -13.43 13.06
CA ILE A 360 13.94 -13.29 12.12
C ILE A 360 13.70 -11.79 11.94
N LEU A 361 14.22 -11.22 10.86
CA LEU A 361 13.86 -9.88 10.42
C LEU A 361 12.47 -9.96 9.81
N LEU A 362 11.43 -9.74 10.61
CA LEU A 362 10.06 -9.60 10.15
C LEU A 362 9.97 -8.26 9.42
N ILE A 363 10.29 -8.21 8.14
CA ILE A 363 9.96 -7.07 7.27
C ILE A 363 8.44 -7.14 7.06
N ILE A 364 7.70 -6.50 7.96
CA ILE A 364 6.26 -6.24 7.75
C ILE A 364 6.20 -4.95 6.92
N LEU A 365 6.03 -5.14 5.61
CA LEU A 365 5.65 -4.07 4.68
C LEU A 365 4.21 -3.64 4.93
#